data_380c9086170b5534ce4af81718136143
#
_entry.id   380c9086170b5534ce4af81718136143
#
_cell.length_a   1.000
_cell.length_b   1.000
_cell.length_c   1.000
_cell.angle_alpha   90.00
_cell.angle_beta   90.00
_cell.angle_gamma   90.00
#
_symmetry.space_group_name_H-M   'P 1'
#
loop_
_entity.id
_entity.type
_entity.pdbx_description
1 polymer ?
#
loop_
_entity_poly.entity_id
_entity_poly.type
_entity_poly.pdbx_seq_one_letter_code
_entity_poly.pdbx_strand_id
1 'polypeptide(L)'
;MPKLFQLVVLLLFGMVSAQQKKIETVYFEFDKYTLEKDQLQIALDYIKKIDTSKIESVQIYGYCDDRGNHDYNYKLSEKRVSTVRNLLLSQGFNKNKILIIEGRGRVLIKPDTIEDLDKIRSQNRRVDMMLVPKNSFGNGIYNSLQDHHDVGDRIYFETILFPLGSSQLTPASRKELDKIAAILTKNNRLEFEIRGHVCCTPSHFHDAIDKATKERKLSVNRAKAVFRYLMSKKINSLRMSYKGCGNKFPLGQGDAMDRRVEFLITKN
;
A
#
# COMPACT_ATOMS: atom_id res chain seq x y z
N MET A 1 -27.31 49.16 39.23
CA MET A 1 -27.82 48.05 38.41
C MET A 1 -26.75 47.70 37.37
N PRO A 2 -26.01 46.62 37.50
CA PRO A 2 -25.04 46.22 36.49
C PRO A 2 -25.74 45.34 35.43
N LYS A 3 -25.54 45.71 34.17
CA LYS A 3 -26.00 44.93 33.01
C LYS A 3 -25.15 43.70 32.82
N LEU A 4 -25.77 42.52 32.90
CA LEU A 4 -25.20 41.21 32.69
C LEU A 4 -24.92 41.05 31.16
N PHE A 5 -23.65 41.04 30.78
CA PHE A 5 -23.23 40.79 29.39
C PHE A 5 -23.15 39.26 29.22
N GLN A 6 -24.17 38.66 28.66
CA GLN A 6 -24.17 37.26 28.28
C GLN A 6 -23.27 37.06 27.07
N LEU A 7 -22.07 36.48 27.31
CA LEU A 7 -21.16 36.01 26.27
C LEU A 7 -21.67 34.68 25.73
N VAL A 8 -22.35 34.72 24.60
CA VAL A 8 -22.72 33.49 23.85
C VAL A 8 -21.46 33.02 23.12
N VAL A 9 -20.76 32.04 23.69
CA VAL A 9 -19.69 31.29 23.02
C VAL A 9 -20.36 30.33 22.06
N LEU A 10 -20.43 30.69 20.80
CA LEU A 10 -20.77 29.76 19.70
C LEU A 10 -19.61 28.79 19.51
N LEU A 11 -19.72 27.60 20.11
CA LEU A 11 -18.87 26.45 19.79
C LEU A 11 -19.22 25.99 18.38
N LEU A 12 -18.51 26.50 17.39
CA LEU A 12 -18.44 25.92 16.05
C LEU A 12 -17.69 24.60 16.18
N PHE A 13 -18.41 23.52 16.49
CA PHE A 13 -17.96 22.16 16.21
C PHE A 13 -17.88 22.03 14.68
N GLY A 14 -16.71 22.30 14.13
CA GLY A 14 -16.36 21.89 12.79
C GLY A 14 -16.48 20.35 12.77
N MET A 15 -17.55 19.83 12.18
CA MET A 15 -17.62 18.41 11.83
C MET A 15 -16.51 18.16 10.80
N VAL A 16 -15.37 17.72 11.27
CA VAL A 16 -14.39 17.03 10.41
C VAL A 16 -15.09 15.76 9.96
N SER A 17 -15.74 15.83 8.81
CA SER A 17 -16.26 14.66 8.12
C SER A 17 -15.05 13.83 7.72
N ALA A 18 -14.68 12.87 8.56
CA ALA A 18 -13.72 11.84 8.18
C ALA A 18 -14.31 11.15 6.94
N GLN A 19 -13.70 11.40 5.78
CA GLN A 19 -14.16 10.84 4.52
C GLN A 19 -13.98 9.32 4.60
N GLN A 20 -15.08 8.63 4.83
CA GLN A 20 -15.11 7.19 5.09
C GLN A 20 -14.55 6.46 3.86
N LYS A 21 -13.45 5.73 4.04
CA LYS A 21 -12.87 4.90 2.99
C LYS A 21 -13.94 3.93 2.50
N LYS A 22 -14.29 4.02 1.22
CA LYS A 22 -15.31 3.15 0.64
C LYS A 22 -14.64 1.82 0.30
N ILE A 23 -15.04 0.78 1.02
CA ILE A 23 -14.55 -0.60 0.81
C ILE A 23 -15.71 -1.43 0.23
N GLU A 24 -15.41 -2.17 -0.82
CA GLU A 24 -16.26 -3.24 -1.33
C GLU A 24 -15.54 -4.56 -1.18
N THR A 25 -16.26 -5.57 -0.71
CA THR A 25 -15.71 -6.91 -0.46
C THR A 25 -16.40 -7.93 -1.34
N VAL A 26 -15.62 -8.76 -2.00
CA VAL A 26 -16.11 -9.93 -2.73
C VAL A 26 -15.56 -11.21 -2.11
N TYR A 27 -16.38 -12.24 -2.08
CA TYR A 27 -16.07 -13.51 -1.43
C TYR A 27 -15.78 -14.61 -2.43
N PHE A 28 -15.01 -15.60 -1.98
CA PHE A 28 -14.58 -16.72 -2.80
C PHE A 28 -14.94 -18.04 -2.14
N GLU A 29 -15.28 -19.02 -2.96
CA GLU A 29 -15.44 -20.38 -2.50
C GLU A 29 -14.13 -20.97 -1.99
N PHE A 30 -14.26 -22.06 -1.20
CA PHE A 30 -13.09 -22.75 -0.66
C PHE A 30 -12.16 -23.19 -1.79
N ASP A 31 -10.91 -22.88 -1.63
CA ASP A 31 -9.83 -23.22 -2.57
C ASP A 31 -9.98 -22.66 -3.99
N LYS A 32 -10.90 -21.72 -4.20
CA LYS A 32 -11.11 -21.06 -5.50
C LYS A 32 -10.57 -19.63 -5.50
N TYR A 33 -10.17 -19.18 -6.70
CA TYR A 33 -9.76 -17.81 -7.02
C TYR A 33 -10.59 -17.21 -8.17
N THR A 34 -11.63 -17.93 -8.64
CA THR A 34 -12.65 -17.43 -9.56
C THR A 34 -13.84 -16.94 -8.76
N LEU A 35 -14.49 -15.86 -9.24
CA LEU A 35 -15.72 -15.35 -8.64
C LEU A 35 -16.91 -16.14 -9.14
N GLU A 36 -17.81 -16.53 -8.23
CA GLU A 36 -19.14 -17.03 -8.58
C GLU A 36 -20.01 -15.88 -9.16
N LYS A 37 -21.09 -16.22 -9.85
CA LYS A 37 -21.88 -15.26 -10.63
C LYS A 37 -22.40 -14.07 -9.81
N ASP A 38 -22.87 -14.33 -8.59
CA ASP A 38 -23.34 -13.29 -7.66
C ASP A 38 -22.22 -12.35 -7.23
N GLN A 39 -21.07 -12.89 -6.85
CA GLN A 39 -19.89 -12.11 -6.45
C GLN A 39 -19.29 -11.33 -7.61
N LEU A 40 -19.30 -11.89 -8.80
CA LEU A 40 -18.92 -11.20 -10.03
C LEU A 40 -19.85 -10.01 -10.30
N GLN A 41 -21.16 -10.19 -10.14
CA GLN A 41 -22.14 -9.12 -10.34
C GLN A 41 -21.95 -7.99 -9.31
N ILE A 42 -21.73 -8.31 -8.04
CA ILE A 42 -21.41 -7.34 -6.99
C ILE A 42 -20.17 -6.51 -7.37
N ALA A 43 -19.09 -7.19 -7.80
CA ALA A 43 -17.88 -6.51 -8.22
C ALA A 43 -18.12 -5.58 -9.43
N LEU A 44 -18.84 -6.04 -10.45
CA LEU A 44 -19.15 -5.25 -11.64
C LEU A 44 -20.00 -4.03 -11.32
N ASP A 45 -21.02 -4.18 -10.48
CA ASP A 45 -21.90 -3.08 -10.09
C ASP A 45 -21.16 -2.04 -9.24
N TYR A 46 -20.22 -2.49 -8.42
CA TYR A 46 -19.36 -1.57 -7.69
C TYR A 46 -18.42 -0.80 -8.63
N ILE A 47 -17.72 -1.51 -9.53
CA ILE A 47 -16.79 -0.90 -10.48
C ILE A 47 -17.49 0.16 -11.36
N LYS A 48 -18.70 -0.12 -11.84
CA LYS A 48 -19.50 0.84 -12.64
C LYS A 48 -19.87 2.11 -11.89
N LYS A 49 -19.98 2.04 -10.55
CA LYS A 49 -20.32 3.20 -9.70
C LYS A 49 -19.11 4.04 -9.32
N ILE A 50 -17.88 3.63 -9.69
CA ILE A 50 -16.67 4.36 -9.36
C ILE A 50 -16.52 5.57 -10.27
N ASP A 51 -16.62 6.76 -9.68
CA ASP A 51 -16.20 7.98 -10.35
C ASP A 51 -14.67 8.12 -10.29
N THR A 52 -14.01 7.70 -11.36
CA THR A 52 -12.54 7.70 -11.44
C THR A 52 -11.93 9.09 -11.39
N SER A 53 -12.72 10.16 -11.60
CA SER A 53 -12.26 11.53 -11.47
C SER A 53 -12.06 11.96 -10.01
N LYS A 54 -12.78 11.32 -9.08
CA LYS A 54 -12.79 11.61 -7.64
C LYS A 54 -11.87 10.73 -6.82
N ILE A 55 -11.23 9.72 -7.42
CA ILE A 55 -10.32 8.83 -6.69
C ILE A 55 -8.87 9.03 -7.12
N GLU A 56 -7.98 8.92 -6.15
CA GLU A 56 -6.54 8.84 -6.35
C GLU A 56 -6.16 7.43 -6.80
N SER A 57 -6.60 6.41 -6.07
CA SER A 57 -6.26 5.02 -6.36
C SER A 57 -7.29 4.01 -5.88
N VAL A 58 -7.12 2.77 -6.34
CA VAL A 58 -7.76 1.57 -5.80
C VAL A 58 -6.68 0.69 -5.21
N GLN A 59 -6.96 0.16 -4.02
CA GLN A 59 -6.13 -0.82 -3.33
C GLN A 59 -6.90 -2.14 -3.24
N ILE A 60 -6.22 -3.25 -3.52
CA ILE A 60 -6.84 -4.57 -3.56
C ILE A 60 -6.09 -5.49 -2.60
N TYR A 61 -6.80 -6.05 -1.62
CA TYR A 61 -6.24 -6.92 -0.60
C TYR A 61 -6.95 -8.27 -0.60
N GLY A 62 -6.20 -9.36 -0.77
CA GLY A 62 -6.73 -10.72 -0.79
C GLY A 62 -6.42 -11.49 0.48
N TYR A 63 -7.39 -12.30 0.91
CA TYR A 63 -7.29 -13.10 2.12
C TYR A 63 -7.76 -14.53 1.88
N CYS A 64 -7.27 -15.44 2.71
CA CYS A 64 -7.71 -16.81 2.81
C CYS A 64 -8.15 -17.14 4.24
N ASP A 65 -8.92 -18.19 4.41
CA ASP A 65 -9.24 -18.71 5.73
C ASP A 65 -8.01 -19.35 6.40
N ASP A 66 -8.17 -19.83 7.62
CA ASP A 66 -7.11 -20.35 8.48
C ASP A 66 -6.52 -21.70 8.04
N ARG A 67 -7.20 -22.44 7.15
CA ARG A 67 -6.84 -23.78 6.72
C ARG A 67 -5.69 -23.78 5.72
N GLY A 68 -4.84 -24.83 5.78
CA GLY A 68 -3.70 -24.99 4.89
C GLY A 68 -2.42 -24.27 5.38
N ASN A 69 -1.35 -24.41 4.61
CA ASN A 69 -0.07 -23.81 4.96
C ASN A 69 0.02 -22.33 4.50
N HIS A 70 0.99 -21.62 5.06
CA HIS A 70 1.20 -20.20 4.81
C HIS A 70 1.48 -19.89 3.33
N ASP A 71 2.41 -20.62 2.71
CA ASP A 71 2.86 -20.32 1.35
C ASP A 71 1.78 -20.61 0.30
N TYR A 72 1.00 -21.65 0.52
CA TYR A 72 -0.15 -21.96 -0.33
C TYR A 72 -1.20 -20.85 -0.26
N ASN A 73 -1.60 -20.46 0.95
CA ASN A 73 -2.61 -19.43 1.15
C ASN A 73 -2.14 -18.06 0.67
N TYR A 74 -0.84 -17.77 0.79
CA TYR A 74 -0.26 -16.56 0.22
C TYR A 74 -0.46 -16.55 -1.31
N LYS A 75 -0.06 -17.61 -2.01
CA LYS A 75 -0.23 -17.74 -3.47
C LYS A 75 -1.71 -17.74 -3.90
N LEU A 76 -2.59 -18.36 -3.12
CA LEU A 76 -4.04 -18.36 -3.39
C LEU A 76 -4.62 -16.95 -3.26
N SER A 77 -4.23 -16.21 -2.21
CA SER A 77 -4.67 -14.83 -2.04
C SER A 77 -4.15 -13.91 -3.15
N GLU A 78 -2.92 -14.10 -3.66
CA GLU A 78 -2.41 -13.39 -4.83
C GLU A 78 -3.22 -13.67 -6.10
N LYS A 79 -3.62 -14.93 -6.34
CA LYS A 79 -4.50 -15.30 -7.47
C LYS A 79 -5.86 -14.60 -7.36
N ARG A 80 -6.45 -14.53 -6.16
CA ARG A 80 -7.72 -13.84 -5.91
C ARG A 80 -7.63 -12.35 -6.22
N VAL A 81 -6.59 -11.65 -5.74
CA VAL A 81 -6.40 -10.22 -6.06
C VAL A 81 -6.15 -10.02 -7.55
N SER A 82 -5.43 -10.94 -8.20
CA SER A 82 -5.22 -10.89 -9.66
C SER A 82 -6.55 -11.03 -10.43
N THR A 83 -7.46 -11.88 -9.97
CA THR A 83 -8.82 -12.01 -10.56
C THR A 83 -9.56 -10.67 -10.50
N VAL A 84 -9.61 -10.03 -9.34
CA VAL A 84 -10.31 -8.75 -9.16
C VAL A 84 -9.61 -7.62 -9.93
N ARG A 85 -8.27 -7.59 -9.92
CA ARG A 85 -7.50 -6.64 -10.72
C ARG A 85 -7.81 -6.77 -12.23
N ASN A 86 -7.81 -7.98 -12.74
CA ASN A 86 -8.10 -8.22 -14.16
C ASN A 86 -9.54 -7.82 -14.51
N LEU A 87 -10.48 -8.01 -13.59
CA LEU A 87 -11.85 -7.53 -13.74
C LEU A 87 -11.89 -5.99 -13.84
N LEU A 88 -11.21 -5.26 -12.98
CA LEU A 88 -11.10 -3.80 -13.07
C LEU A 88 -10.54 -3.36 -14.43
N LEU A 89 -9.45 -3.98 -14.87
CA LEU A 89 -8.83 -3.68 -16.17
C LEU A 89 -9.76 -3.97 -17.35
N SER A 90 -10.50 -5.09 -17.33
CA SER A 90 -11.47 -5.45 -18.39
C SER A 90 -12.65 -4.48 -18.46
N GLN A 91 -12.97 -3.80 -17.37
CA GLN A 91 -13.99 -2.73 -17.33
C GLN A 91 -13.40 -1.34 -17.67
N GLY A 92 -12.19 -1.27 -18.22
CA GLY A 92 -11.55 -0.02 -18.66
C GLY A 92 -10.93 0.81 -17.52
N PHE A 93 -10.76 0.24 -16.32
CA PHE A 93 -10.13 0.96 -15.23
C PHE A 93 -8.65 1.23 -15.53
N ASN A 94 -8.19 2.47 -15.27
CA ASN A 94 -6.81 2.84 -15.53
C ASN A 94 -5.86 2.07 -14.59
N LYS A 95 -4.94 1.28 -15.18
CA LYS A 95 -3.96 0.48 -14.42
C LYS A 95 -3.11 1.31 -13.46
N ASN A 96 -2.81 2.57 -13.80
CA ASN A 96 -1.99 3.47 -12.99
C ASN A 96 -2.72 3.93 -11.70
N LYS A 97 -4.03 3.71 -11.63
CA LYS A 97 -4.82 3.95 -10.42
C LYS A 97 -4.97 2.72 -9.54
N ILE A 98 -4.52 1.55 -9.98
CA ILE A 98 -4.51 0.33 -9.16
C ILE A 98 -3.13 0.24 -8.51
N LEU A 99 -2.99 0.80 -7.31
CA LEU A 99 -1.67 1.00 -6.67
C LEU A 99 -1.23 -0.12 -5.74
N ILE A 100 -2.17 -0.86 -5.14
CA ILE A 100 -1.83 -2.04 -4.33
C ILE A 100 -2.63 -3.24 -4.80
N ILE A 101 -1.89 -4.34 -4.93
CA ILE A 101 -2.41 -5.66 -5.19
C ILE A 101 -1.62 -6.58 -4.25
N GLU A 102 -2.21 -6.87 -3.09
CA GLU A 102 -1.51 -7.60 -2.03
C GLU A 102 -2.31 -8.83 -1.61
N GLY A 103 -1.76 -10.01 -1.90
CA GLY A 103 -2.20 -11.24 -1.24
C GLY A 103 -1.66 -11.29 0.18
N ARG A 104 -2.53 -11.34 1.17
CA ARG A 104 -2.17 -11.36 2.60
C ARG A 104 -2.17 -12.75 3.21
N GLY A 105 -2.51 -13.76 2.41
CA GLY A 105 -2.55 -15.14 2.85
C GLY A 105 -3.67 -15.40 3.86
N ARG A 106 -3.41 -16.31 4.80
CA ARG A 106 -4.41 -16.77 5.77
C ARG A 106 -4.66 -15.77 6.89
N VAL A 107 -5.93 -15.64 7.26
CA VAL A 107 -6.36 -14.94 8.48
C VAL A 107 -6.48 -15.98 9.58
N LEU A 108 -5.68 -15.84 10.64
CA LEU A 108 -5.72 -16.74 11.78
C LEU A 108 -6.97 -16.44 12.63
N ILE A 109 -7.68 -17.51 13.00
CA ILE A 109 -8.80 -17.44 13.95
C ILE A 109 -8.24 -17.65 15.36
N LYS A 110 -8.70 -16.87 16.32
CA LYS A 110 -8.27 -17.03 17.71
C LYS A 110 -8.75 -18.37 18.27
N PRO A 111 -7.92 -19.08 19.08
CA PRO A 111 -8.27 -20.40 19.61
C PRO A 111 -9.53 -20.40 20.50
N ASP A 112 -9.87 -19.28 21.12
CA ASP A 112 -11.01 -19.07 22.01
C ASP A 112 -12.29 -18.61 21.28
N THR A 113 -12.30 -18.65 19.94
CA THR A 113 -13.47 -18.25 19.15
C THR A 113 -14.59 -19.26 19.33
N ILE A 114 -15.72 -18.81 19.90
CA ILE A 114 -16.94 -19.61 20.13
C ILE A 114 -17.92 -19.50 18.95
N GLU A 115 -17.65 -18.59 18.00
CA GLU A 115 -18.52 -18.31 16.86
C GLU A 115 -18.49 -19.45 15.81
N ASP A 116 -19.47 -19.42 14.92
CA ASP A 116 -19.54 -20.33 13.77
C ASP A 116 -18.28 -20.22 12.87
N LEU A 117 -17.42 -21.23 12.98
CA LEU A 117 -16.16 -21.28 12.24
C LEU A 117 -16.34 -21.27 10.73
N ASP A 118 -17.39 -21.91 10.23
CA ASP A 118 -17.65 -21.98 8.79
C ASP A 118 -18.05 -20.60 8.24
N LYS A 119 -18.82 -19.85 9.01
CA LYS A 119 -19.16 -18.46 8.70
C LYS A 119 -17.94 -17.57 8.72
N ILE A 120 -17.10 -17.64 9.76
CA ILE A 120 -15.85 -16.86 9.86
C ILE A 120 -14.92 -17.21 8.69
N ARG A 121 -14.74 -18.50 8.37
CA ARG A 121 -13.94 -18.95 7.26
C ARG A 121 -14.44 -18.43 5.92
N SER A 122 -15.76 -18.46 5.70
CA SER A 122 -16.34 -17.89 4.48
C SER A 122 -16.07 -16.40 4.34
N GLN A 123 -16.16 -15.64 5.43
CA GLN A 123 -15.84 -14.20 5.47
C GLN A 123 -14.34 -13.92 5.28
N ASN A 124 -13.47 -14.85 5.66
CA ASN A 124 -12.02 -14.69 5.48
C ASN A 124 -11.57 -15.00 4.04
N ARG A 125 -12.33 -15.75 3.26
CA ARG A 125 -12.06 -16.00 1.83
C ARG A 125 -12.55 -14.84 0.97
N ARG A 126 -11.85 -13.72 1.02
CA ARG A 126 -12.31 -12.47 0.41
C ARG A 126 -11.21 -11.68 -0.29
N VAL A 127 -11.66 -10.76 -1.09
CA VAL A 127 -10.85 -9.64 -1.59
C VAL A 127 -11.56 -8.34 -1.26
N ASP A 128 -10.84 -7.44 -0.63
CA ASP A 128 -11.29 -6.09 -0.31
C ASP A 128 -10.77 -5.12 -1.38
N MET A 129 -11.68 -4.39 -2.03
CA MET A 129 -11.38 -3.26 -2.91
C MET A 129 -11.59 -1.97 -2.15
N MET A 130 -10.54 -1.23 -1.88
CA MET A 130 -10.60 0.04 -1.17
C MET A 130 -10.35 1.20 -2.12
N LEU A 131 -11.30 2.13 -2.22
CA LEU A 131 -11.13 3.39 -2.95
C LEU A 131 -10.43 4.41 -2.05
N VAL A 132 -9.37 5.00 -2.58
CA VAL A 132 -8.70 6.16 -1.99
C VAL A 132 -9.18 7.41 -2.72
N PRO A 133 -9.98 8.28 -2.08
CA PRO A 133 -10.44 9.52 -2.69
C PRO A 133 -9.27 10.47 -2.97
N LYS A 134 -9.39 11.31 -3.99
CA LYS A 134 -8.49 12.45 -4.16
C LYS A 134 -8.59 13.37 -2.94
N ASN A 135 -7.45 13.84 -2.46
CA ASN A 135 -7.36 14.71 -1.29
C ASN A 135 -7.90 14.07 0.00
N SER A 136 -7.93 12.71 0.08
CA SER A 136 -8.22 12.05 1.34
C SER A 136 -6.96 12.04 2.19
N PHE A 137 -7.09 12.60 3.38
CA PHE A 137 -6.06 12.54 4.40
C PHE A 137 -6.28 11.26 5.22
N GLY A 138 -5.21 10.48 5.43
CA GLY A 138 -5.26 9.24 6.22
C GLY A 138 -4.61 8.06 5.51
N ASN A 139 -4.19 7.03 6.23
CA ASN A 139 -3.43 5.81 5.81
C ASN A 139 -3.64 5.39 4.34
N GLY A 140 -3.34 6.30 3.42
CA GLY A 140 -3.48 6.13 1.99
C GLY A 140 -2.18 5.64 1.36
N ILE A 141 -2.28 5.28 0.07
CA ILE A 141 -1.13 5.05 -0.77
C ILE A 141 -1.17 6.01 -1.92
N TYR A 142 -0.04 6.67 -2.10
CA TYR A 142 0.15 7.73 -3.06
C TYR A 142 1.27 7.35 -4.01
N ASN A 143 1.22 7.85 -5.24
CA ASN A 143 2.28 7.67 -6.24
C ASN A 143 3.23 8.87 -6.32
N SER A 144 2.98 9.90 -5.52
CA SER A 144 3.82 11.10 -5.44
C SER A 144 3.77 11.70 -4.03
N LEU A 145 4.83 12.41 -3.66
CA LEU A 145 4.85 13.20 -2.44
C LEU A 145 3.94 14.41 -2.62
N GLN A 146 2.99 14.60 -1.70
CA GLN A 146 2.01 15.68 -1.70
C GLN A 146 2.39 16.74 -0.67
N ASP A 147 1.70 17.88 -0.67
CA ASP A 147 1.91 18.94 0.32
C ASP A 147 1.46 18.52 1.73
N HIS A 148 0.57 17.55 1.82
CA HIS A 148 0.07 17.02 3.10
C HIS A 148 -0.08 15.51 3.05
N HIS A 149 0.38 14.83 4.11
CA HIS A 149 0.23 13.40 4.34
C HIS A 149 -0.09 13.14 5.82
N ASP A 150 -0.82 12.07 6.09
CA ASP A 150 -1.06 11.60 7.45
C ASP A 150 -0.06 10.52 7.86
N VAL A 151 0.13 10.37 9.16
CA VAL A 151 0.95 9.28 9.72
C VAL A 151 0.38 7.94 9.30
N GLY A 152 1.23 7.09 8.75
CA GLY A 152 0.86 5.80 8.19
C GLY A 152 0.61 5.80 6.67
N ASP A 153 0.61 6.97 6.01
CA ASP A 153 0.57 7.04 4.56
C ASP A 153 1.81 6.42 3.93
N ARG A 154 1.59 5.72 2.82
CA ARG A 154 2.67 5.10 2.03
C ARG A 154 2.77 5.78 0.68
N ILE A 155 3.98 6.18 0.32
CA ILE A 155 4.23 6.83 -0.96
C ILE A 155 5.10 5.89 -1.80
N TYR A 156 4.53 5.46 -2.90
CA TYR A 156 5.15 4.57 -3.87
C TYR A 156 5.60 5.37 -5.11
N PHE A 157 6.87 5.26 -5.46
CA PHE A 157 7.42 5.98 -6.60
C PHE A 157 7.66 5.02 -7.77
N GLU A 158 6.87 5.14 -8.83
CA GLU A 158 6.99 4.29 -10.02
C GLU A 158 8.35 4.42 -10.73
N THR A 159 9.02 5.53 -10.54
CA THR A 159 10.28 5.85 -11.21
C THR A 159 11.53 5.55 -10.39
N ILE A 160 11.39 5.26 -9.07
CA ILE A 160 12.53 4.85 -8.23
C ILE A 160 12.67 3.33 -8.27
N LEU A 161 13.11 2.82 -9.40
CA LEU A 161 13.32 1.40 -9.64
C LEU A 161 14.83 1.07 -9.65
N PHE A 162 15.11 -0.21 -9.40
CA PHE A 162 16.47 -0.73 -9.35
C PHE A 162 16.69 -1.86 -10.37
N PRO A 163 17.88 -1.95 -10.96
CA PRO A 163 18.24 -3.11 -11.76
C PRO A 163 18.19 -4.41 -10.96
N LEU A 164 18.05 -5.53 -11.66
CA LEU A 164 17.99 -6.84 -11.03
C LEU A 164 19.27 -7.13 -10.22
N GLY A 165 19.09 -7.46 -8.94
CA GLY A 165 20.19 -7.77 -8.01
C GLY A 165 21.07 -6.56 -7.66
N SER A 166 20.63 -5.34 -7.91
CA SER A 166 21.41 -4.12 -7.63
C SER A 166 20.67 -3.19 -6.67
N SER A 167 21.43 -2.53 -5.80
CA SER A 167 21.01 -1.41 -4.96
C SER A 167 21.47 -0.05 -5.51
N GLN A 168 22.05 0.00 -6.71
CA GLN A 168 22.50 1.23 -7.34
C GLN A 168 21.35 2.01 -7.93
N LEU A 169 21.29 3.31 -7.64
CA LEU A 169 20.31 4.24 -8.21
C LEU A 169 20.60 4.49 -9.69
N THR A 170 19.58 4.32 -10.52
CA THR A 170 19.63 4.69 -11.94
C THR A 170 19.64 6.22 -12.12
N PRO A 171 20.06 6.74 -13.28
CA PRO A 171 19.93 8.18 -13.57
C PRO A 171 18.49 8.69 -13.46
N ALA A 172 17.50 7.90 -13.89
CA ALA A 172 16.08 8.23 -13.77
C ALA A 172 15.63 8.31 -12.30
N SER A 173 16.04 7.32 -11.47
CA SER A 173 15.76 7.34 -10.03
C SER A 173 16.40 8.54 -9.34
N ARG A 174 17.62 8.94 -9.71
CA ARG A 174 18.27 10.13 -9.15
C ARG A 174 17.52 11.42 -9.51
N LYS A 175 17.09 11.55 -10.77
CA LYS A 175 16.29 12.71 -11.21
C LYS A 175 14.98 12.83 -10.45
N GLU A 176 14.32 11.71 -10.16
CA GLU A 176 13.09 11.69 -9.36
C GLU A 176 13.39 12.06 -7.90
N LEU A 177 14.45 11.50 -7.32
CA LEU A 177 14.88 11.84 -5.95
C LEU A 177 15.28 13.32 -5.80
N ASP A 178 15.77 13.98 -6.86
CA ASP A 178 16.03 15.42 -6.85
C ASP A 178 14.74 16.23 -6.69
N LYS A 179 13.66 15.84 -7.38
CA LYS A 179 12.33 16.47 -7.20
C LYS A 179 11.79 16.24 -5.80
N ILE A 180 11.88 14.99 -5.32
CA ILE A 180 11.46 14.63 -3.96
C ILE A 180 12.24 15.44 -2.92
N ALA A 181 13.55 15.58 -3.07
CA ALA A 181 14.38 16.38 -2.18
C ALA A 181 13.94 17.86 -2.15
N ALA A 182 13.57 18.43 -3.29
CA ALA A 182 13.04 19.79 -3.36
C ALA A 182 11.73 19.96 -2.59
N ILE A 183 10.82 18.98 -2.67
CA ILE A 183 9.56 18.96 -1.90
C ILE A 183 9.85 18.80 -0.40
N LEU A 184 10.73 17.85 -0.02
CA LEU A 184 11.12 17.61 1.37
C LEU A 184 11.83 18.79 2.03
N THR A 185 12.51 19.62 1.23
CA THR A 185 13.14 20.85 1.70
C THR A 185 12.09 21.91 2.05
N LYS A 186 11.02 22.01 1.26
CA LYS A 186 9.89 22.92 1.55
C LYS A 186 9.09 22.40 2.74
N ASN A 187 8.76 21.11 2.76
CA ASN A 187 8.07 20.45 3.87
C ASN A 187 9.12 19.88 4.86
N ASN A 188 9.62 20.71 5.75
CA ASN A 188 10.70 20.35 6.67
C ASN A 188 10.24 19.61 7.95
N ARG A 189 8.93 19.45 8.18
CA ARG A 189 8.38 18.74 9.34
C ARG A 189 8.16 17.26 9.10
N LEU A 190 7.96 16.87 7.84
CA LEU A 190 7.66 15.49 7.47
C LEU A 190 8.79 14.53 7.86
N GLU A 191 8.46 13.50 8.64
CA GLU A 191 9.36 12.38 8.97
C GLU A 191 8.86 11.10 8.31
N PHE A 192 9.76 10.24 7.83
CA PHE A 192 9.38 9.05 7.09
C PHE A 192 10.39 7.91 7.17
N GLU A 193 9.90 6.68 7.03
CA GLU A 193 10.70 5.47 6.89
C GLU A 193 10.80 5.07 5.41
N ILE A 194 12.03 4.93 4.90
CA ILE A 194 12.31 4.47 3.55
C ILE A 194 12.31 2.94 3.55
N ARG A 195 11.38 2.32 2.82
CA ARG A 195 11.20 0.86 2.75
C ARG A 195 11.68 0.33 1.42
N GLY A 196 12.67 -0.56 1.45
CA GLY A 196 13.18 -1.22 0.24
C GLY A 196 12.55 -2.58 0.03
N HIS A 197 12.29 -2.91 -1.24
CA HIS A 197 11.66 -4.17 -1.64
C HIS A 197 12.49 -4.90 -2.69
N VAL A 198 12.29 -6.21 -2.77
CA VAL A 198 12.89 -7.09 -3.77
C VAL A 198 11.83 -8.02 -4.35
N CYS A 199 12.05 -8.48 -5.59
CA CYS A 199 11.28 -9.55 -6.21
C CYS A 199 12.07 -10.87 -6.22
N CYS A 200 11.43 -11.90 -6.67
CA CYS A 200 12.03 -13.06 -7.31
C CYS A 200 13.06 -13.81 -6.42
N THR A 201 12.86 -13.79 -5.10
CA THR A 201 13.68 -14.59 -4.19
C THR A 201 13.17 -16.04 -4.15
N PRO A 202 14.05 -17.06 -3.98
CA PRO A 202 13.60 -18.40 -3.67
C PRO A 202 12.71 -18.42 -2.43
N SER A 203 11.75 -19.35 -2.38
CA SER A 203 10.67 -19.39 -1.38
C SER A 203 11.11 -19.36 0.09
N HIS A 204 12.31 -19.84 0.39
CA HIS A 204 12.86 -19.86 1.76
C HIS A 204 13.68 -18.62 2.13
N PHE A 205 13.88 -17.69 1.20
CA PHE A 205 14.59 -16.43 1.47
C PHE A 205 13.67 -15.24 1.37
N HIS A 206 13.71 -14.37 2.38
CA HIS A 206 12.94 -13.14 2.42
C HIS A 206 13.64 -11.94 1.77
N ASP A 207 14.93 -12.04 1.49
CA ASP A 207 15.71 -10.99 0.84
C ASP A 207 16.67 -11.57 -0.20
N ALA A 208 17.11 -10.78 -1.15
CA ALA A 208 18.02 -11.16 -2.21
C ALA A 208 19.46 -10.75 -1.91
N ILE A 209 20.41 -11.34 -2.67
CA ILE A 209 21.82 -10.96 -2.60
C ILE A 209 22.03 -9.69 -3.42
N ASP A 210 22.66 -8.68 -2.82
CA ASP A 210 23.13 -7.50 -3.51
C ASP A 210 24.44 -7.79 -4.24
N LYS A 211 24.48 -7.57 -5.54
CA LYS A 211 25.66 -7.81 -6.37
C LYS A 211 26.87 -6.99 -5.96
N ALA A 212 26.66 -5.81 -5.38
CA ALA A 212 27.74 -4.91 -4.95
C ALA A 212 28.39 -5.36 -3.64
N THR A 213 27.58 -5.74 -2.64
CA THR A 213 28.09 -6.10 -1.30
C THR A 213 28.28 -7.60 -1.10
N LYS A 214 27.68 -8.43 -1.98
CA LYS A 214 27.61 -9.90 -1.85
C LYS A 214 26.82 -10.39 -0.63
N GLU A 215 26.15 -9.49 0.08
CA GLU A 215 25.33 -9.81 1.24
C GLU A 215 23.84 -10.00 0.86
N ARG A 216 23.14 -10.86 1.61
CA ARG A 216 21.67 -11.05 1.47
C ARG A 216 20.91 -9.96 2.20
N LYS A 217 21.04 -8.71 1.72
CA LYS A 217 20.47 -7.49 2.27
C LYS A 217 20.06 -6.50 1.18
N LEU A 218 19.67 -6.99 0.00
CA LEU A 218 19.41 -6.15 -1.16
C LEU A 218 18.29 -5.13 -0.89
N SER A 219 17.21 -5.53 -0.20
CA SER A 219 16.13 -4.61 0.15
C SER A 219 16.60 -3.49 1.09
N VAL A 220 17.40 -3.85 2.10
CA VAL A 220 18.01 -2.86 3.03
C VAL A 220 18.93 -1.92 2.27
N ASN A 221 19.79 -2.46 1.39
CA ASN A 221 20.76 -1.66 0.64
C ASN A 221 20.08 -0.68 -0.34
N ARG A 222 18.95 -1.06 -0.94
CA ARG A 222 18.12 -0.14 -1.75
C ARG A 222 17.59 1.01 -0.92
N ALA A 223 16.99 0.74 0.22
CA ALA A 223 16.50 1.78 1.12
C ALA A 223 17.64 2.68 1.60
N LYS A 224 18.79 2.10 1.95
CA LYS A 224 19.99 2.82 2.35
C LYS A 224 20.58 3.69 1.24
N ALA A 225 20.51 3.25 -0.02
CA ALA A 225 20.96 4.04 -1.17
C ALA A 225 20.12 5.31 -1.34
N VAL A 226 18.79 5.21 -1.20
CA VAL A 226 17.89 6.37 -1.22
C VAL A 226 18.15 7.30 -0.03
N PHE A 227 18.27 6.74 1.17
CA PHE A 227 18.60 7.50 2.38
C PHE A 227 19.87 8.32 2.21
N ARG A 228 20.97 7.69 1.75
CA ARG A 228 22.24 8.37 1.51
C ARG A 228 22.14 9.46 0.44
N TYR A 229 21.35 9.19 -0.62
CA TYR A 229 21.14 10.16 -1.68
C TYR A 229 20.40 11.40 -1.16
N LEU A 230 19.34 11.23 -0.40
CA LEU A 230 18.60 12.35 0.21
C LEU A 230 19.46 13.11 1.21
N MET A 231 20.31 12.43 2.00
CA MET A 231 21.30 13.10 2.86
C MET A 231 22.26 13.97 2.03
N SER A 232 22.74 13.49 0.87
CA SER A 232 23.61 14.28 -0.01
C SER A 232 22.92 15.53 -0.57
N LYS A 233 21.56 15.54 -0.59
CA LYS A 233 20.73 16.70 -0.93
C LYS A 233 20.35 17.54 0.30
N LYS A 234 21.05 17.36 1.42
CA LYS A 234 20.88 18.12 2.68
C LYS A 234 19.55 17.88 3.40
N ILE A 235 18.85 16.78 3.11
CA ILE A 235 17.70 16.38 3.93
C ILE A 235 18.23 15.85 5.25
N ASN A 236 17.69 16.36 6.37
CA ASN A 236 18.14 16.00 7.72
C ASN A 236 17.92 14.52 7.99
N SER A 237 18.99 13.81 8.38
CA SER A 237 18.94 12.37 8.66
C SER A 237 18.03 11.99 9.84
N LEU A 238 17.79 12.91 10.78
CA LEU A 238 16.88 12.69 11.91
C LEU A 238 15.40 12.56 11.50
N ARG A 239 15.06 13.04 10.31
CA ARG A 239 13.71 12.92 9.73
C ARG A 239 13.48 11.63 8.97
N MET A 240 14.53 10.84 8.79
CA MET A 240 14.53 9.68 7.93
C MET A 240 15.02 8.44 8.67
N SER A 241 14.36 7.35 8.47
CA SER A 241 14.87 6.00 8.76
C SER A 241 14.84 5.14 7.52
N TYR A 242 15.48 3.96 7.54
CA TYR A 242 15.39 3.03 6.42
C TYR A 242 15.27 1.59 6.89
N LYS A 243 14.54 0.77 6.11
CA LYS A 243 14.27 -0.63 6.41
C LYS A 243 14.20 -1.47 5.14
N GLY A 244 14.67 -2.71 5.20
CA GLY A 244 14.41 -3.71 4.19
C GLY A 244 13.12 -4.48 4.48
N CYS A 245 12.23 -4.54 3.51
CA CYS A 245 10.98 -5.31 3.59
C CYS A 245 11.09 -6.66 2.86
N GLY A 246 12.19 -6.88 2.13
CA GLY A 246 12.37 -8.10 1.35
C GLY A 246 11.29 -8.28 0.29
N ASN A 247 10.83 -9.52 0.11
CA ASN A 247 9.77 -9.91 -0.83
C ASN A 247 8.36 -9.98 -0.20
N LYS A 248 8.18 -9.45 1.00
CA LYS A 248 6.92 -9.63 1.77
C LYS A 248 5.72 -8.88 1.21
N PHE A 249 5.95 -7.86 0.37
CA PHE A 249 4.90 -6.97 -0.11
C PHE A 249 5.01 -6.74 -1.62
N PRO A 250 4.71 -7.76 -2.45
CA PRO A 250 4.68 -7.59 -3.90
C PRO A 250 3.53 -6.69 -4.31
N LEU A 251 3.73 -5.89 -5.36
CA LEU A 251 2.67 -5.05 -5.92
C LEU A 251 1.77 -5.81 -6.90
N GLY A 252 2.17 -7.01 -7.34
CA GLY A 252 1.44 -7.77 -8.36
C GLY A 252 1.42 -7.12 -9.75
N GLN A 253 2.28 -6.14 -9.98
CA GLN A 253 2.40 -5.43 -11.26
C GLN A 253 3.62 -5.88 -12.08
N GLY A 254 4.16 -7.03 -11.73
CA GLY A 254 5.35 -7.62 -12.33
C GLY A 254 6.63 -7.31 -11.55
N ASP A 255 7.62 -8.17 -11.72
CA ASP A 255 8.86 -8.19 -10.94
C ASP A 255 9.66 -6.89 -10.96
N ALA A 256 9.55 -6.12 -12.06
CA ALA A 256 10.25 -4.83 -12.18
C ALA A 256 9.75 -3.84 -11.13
N MET A 257 8.43 -3.81 -10.90
CA MET A 257 7.79 -2.89 -9.97
C MET A 257 8.05 -3.28 -8.51
N ASP A 258 8.33 -4.55 -8.25
CA ASP A 258 8.71 -5.03 -6.91
C ASP A 258 10.16 -4.71 -6.54
N ARG A 259 10.99 -4.27 -7.51
CA ARG A 259 12.36 -3.77 -7.26
C ARG A 259 12.35 -2.27 -6.94
N ARG A 260 11.64 -1.88 -5.92
CA ARG A 260 11.29 -0.50 -5.58
C ARG A 260 11.70 -0.05 -4.19
N VAL A 261 11.50 1.23 -3.96
CA VAL A 261 11.48 1.84 -2.63
C VAL A 261 10.18 2.62 -2.47
N GLU A 262 9.61 2.59 -1.27
CA GLU A 262 8.47 3.40 -0.86
C GLU A 262 8.79 4.18 0.43
N PHE A 263 8.07 5.27 0.69
CA PHE A 263 8.13 5.99 1.96
C PHE A 263 6.88 5.70 2.78
N LEU A 264 7.08 5.42 4.06
CA LEU A 264 6.03 5.39 5.07
C LEU A 264 6.14 6.67 5.89
N ILE A 265 5.09 7.46 5.96
CA ILE A 265 5.05 8.67 6.78
C ILE A 265 4.95 8.27 8.25
N THR A 266 5.88 8.75 9.06
CA THR A 266 5.96 8.45 10.51
C THR A 266 5.58 9.65 11.37
N LYS A 267 5.70 10.87 10.81
CA LYS A 267 5.27 12.11 11.44
C LYS A 267 5.07 13.21 10.40
N ASN A 268 4.12 14.11 10.64
CA ASN A 268 3.83 15.27 9.80
C ASN A 268 3.75 16.54 10.63
#